data_1a9c1c18940f57a31458580ff43d753b
#
_entry.id   1a9c1c18940f57a31458580ff43d753b
#
_cell.length_a   1.000
_cell.length_b   1.000
_cell.length_c   1.000
_cell.angle_alpha   90.00
_cell.angle_beta   90.00
_cell.angle_gamma   90.00
#
_symmetry.space_group_name_H-M   'P 1'
#
loop_
_entity.id
_entity.type
_entity.pdbx_description
1 polymer ?
#
loop_
_entity_poly.entity_id
_entity_poly.type
_entity_poly.pdbx_seq_one_letter_code
_entity_poly.pdbx_strand_id
1 'polypeptide(L)'
;MIKEYTSKKDFEKIKDTTLNIEKSILNNYHSHNDFKRLIDTIMLYSDYSFFNTLLIDYQYPFFLDLGTENKFKKNGFTILNNAKKINILSPDNDVFVKVKNNDKEEILPYTSLTDEEKEKLNNPNDKSITLDHKELKGMNIIELYDCKDTTMEQKDYRQLELPALLLFDYQDIYNSFVKALYADGYKINYCNNLENKFDYDKDNKIINLKKGINDRIKVLSMLDIYTSDNSNNDFEKELLKYSICKGIGIDTDFDDRFDLYDWYKKTDFNDVEKSFKLISSKGRKFINNFNKFFSIEKKNFEYIPLGLYEDYNLSL
;
A
#
# COMPACT_ATOMS: atom_id res chain seq x y z
N MET A 1 1.08 5.79 20.44
CA MET A 1 -0.18 5.31 19.84
C MET A 1 -1.21 6.38 20.14
N ILE A 2 -1.61 7.18 19.14
CA ILE A 2 -2.60 8.25 19.33
C ILE A 2 -3.95 7.57 19.47
N LYS A 3 -4.69 7.86 20.54
CA LYS A 3 -6.05 7.35 20.71
C LYS A 3 -6.98 8.18 19.83
N GLU A 4 -7.70 7.52 18.93
CA GLU A 4 -8.77 8.15 18.14
C GLU A 4 -10.07 8.02 18.93
N TYR A 5 -10.68 9.15 19.25
CA TYR A 5 -11.98 9.22 19.87
C TYR A 5 -12.97 9.90 18.93
N THR A 6 -13.74 9.08 18.26
CA THR A 6 -14.95 9.52 17.56
C THR A 6 -16.13 9.06 18.38
N SER A 7 -17.26 9.79 18.39
CA SER A 7 -18.45 9.21 18.99
C SER A 7 -18.73 7.88 18.29
N LYS A 8 -18.97 6.82 19.06
CA LYS A 8 -19.21 5.46 18.52
C LYS A 8 -20.28 5.47 17.42
N LYS A 9 -21.30 6.33 17.59
CA LYS A 9 -22.43 6.46 16.65
C LYS A 9 -22.03 7.11 15.32
N ASP A 10 -21.17 8.12 15.33
CA ASP A 10 -20.72 8.79 14.12
C ASP A 10 -19.75 7.93 13.34
N PHE A 11 -18.87 7.21 14.04
CA PHE A 11 -17.98 6.22 13.44
C PHE A 11 -18.76 5.10 12.73
N GLU A 12 -19.78 4.52 13.38
CA GLU A 12 -20.63 3.48 12.78
C GLU A 12 -21.34 4.03 11.52
N LYS A 13 -21.86 5.26 11.58
CA LYS A 13 -22.54 5.87 10.42
C LYS A 13 -21.58 6.09 9.24
N ILE A 14 -20.36 6.56 9.50
CA ILE A 14 -19.34 6.75 8.46
C ILE A 14 -18.97 5.39 7.86
N LYS A 15 -18.74 4.39 8.70
CA LYS A 15 -18.42 3.02 8.28
C LYS A 15 -19.52 2.44 7.39
N ASP A 16 -20.77 2.52 7.80
CA ASP A 16 -21.92 2.01 7.03
C ASP A 16 -22.05 2.74 5.68
N THR A 17 -21.83 4.05 5.66
CA THR A 17 -21.86 4.83 4.43
C THR A 17 -20.74 4.41 3.48
N THR A 18 -19.52 4.24 3.99
CA THR A 18 -18.37 3.78 3.21
C THR A 18 -18.61 2.39 2.62
N LEU A 19 -19.08 1.45 3.42
CA LEU A 19 -19.43 0.09 2.96
C LEU A 19 -20.49 0.08 1.85
N ASN A 20 -21.49 0.93 1.96
CA ASN A 20 -22.53 1.04 0.94
C ASN A 20 -22.00 1.60 -0.39
N ILE A 21 -21.07 2.57 -0.32
CA ILE A 21 -20.40 3.12 -1.50
C ILE A 21 -19.49 2.07 -2.15
N GLU A 22 -18.67 1.38 -1.36
CA GLU A 22 -17.80 0.28 -1.84
C GLU A 22 -18.61 -0.78 -2.59
N LYS A 23 -19.70 -1.23 -1.98
CA LYS A 23 -20.61 -2.21 -2.57
C LYS A 23 -21.25 -1.71 -3.87
N SER A 24 -21.67 -0.45 -3.90
CA SER A 24 -22.23 0.17 -5.10
C SER A 24 -21.22 0.24 -6.24
N ILE A 25 -19.96 0.58 -5.95
CA ILE A 25 -18.90 0.64 -6.96
C ILE A 25 -18.58 -0.76 -7.48
N LEU A 26 -18.35 -1.73 -6.60
CA LEU A 26 -18.02 -3.11 -6.99
C LEU A 26 -19.14 -3.78 -7.80
N ASN A 27 -20.39 -3.41 -7.57
CA ASN A 27 -21.52 -3.89 -8.40
C ASN A 27 -21.47 -3.40 -9.86
N ASN A 28 -20.65 -2.38 -10.17
CA ASN A 28 -20.41 -1.94 -11.55
C ASN A 28 -19.26 -2.68 -12.25
N TYR A 29 -18.58 -3.58 -11.55
CA TYR A 29 -17.55 -4.44 -12.14
C TYR A 29 -18.23 -5.72 -12.65
N HIS A 30 -17.97 -6.05 -13.92
CA HIS A 30 -18.73 -7.09 -14.62
C HIS A 30 -17.84 -8.19 -15.21
N SER A 31 -16.55 -8.15 -14.96
CA SER A 31 -15.61 -9.11 -15.53
C SER A 31 -14.43 -9.41 -14.60
N HIS A 32 -13.80 -10.56 -14.85
CA HIS A 32 -12.51 -10.91 -14.22
C HIS A 32 -11.47 -9.77 -14.38
N ASN A 33 -11.42 -9.18 -15.57
CA ASN A 33 -10.45 -8.12 -15.87
C ASN A 33 -10.69 -6.82 -15.09
N ASP A 34 -11.94 -6.50 -14.73
CA ASP A 34 -12.23 -5.34 -13.89
C ASP A 34 -11.64 -5.53 -12.49
N PHE A 35 -11.81 -6.71 -11.90
CA PHE A 35 -11.22 -7.03 -10.60
C PHE A 35 -9.71 -7.14 -10.65
N LYS A 36 -9.15 -7.71 -11.73
CA LYS A 36 -7.69 -7.77 -11.94
C LYS A 36 -7.09 -6.37 -12.00
N ARG A 37 -7.69 -5.45 -12.75
CA ARG A 37 -7.29 -4.04 -12.79
C ARG A 37 -7.37 -3.39 -11.41
N LEU A 38 -8.42 -3.64 -10.63
CA LEU A 38 -8.53 -3.13 -9.26
C LEU A 38 -7.37 -3.63 -8.38
N ILE A 39 -6.99 -4.91 -8.48
CA ILE A 39 -5.85 -5.45 -7.74
C ILE A 39 -4.56 -4.73 -8.16
N ASP A 40 -4.35 -4.55 -9.46
CA ASP A 40 -3.19 -3.83 -9.98
C ASP A 40 -3.15 -2.38 -9.43
N THR A 41 -4.29 -1.70 -9.41
CA THR A 41 -4.44 -0.37 -8.83
C THR A 41 -4.12 -0.36 -7.33
N ILE A 42 -4.61 -1.34 -6.56
CA ILE A 42 -4.31 -1.47 -5.13
C ILE A 42 -2.80 -1.63 -4.90
N MET A 43 -2.10 -2.35 -5.77
CA MET A 43 -0.66 -2.59 -5.61
C MET A 43 0.20 -1.39 -6.02
N LEU A 44 -0.17 -0.72 -7.09
CA LEU A 44 0.55 0.47 -7.57
C LEU A 44 0.44 1.65 -6.60
N TYR A 45 -0.70 1.81 -5.93
CA TYR A 45 -0.99 2.96 -5.06
C TYR A 45 -1.12 2.52 -3.60
N SER A 46 -0.01 2.07 -3.05
CA SER A 46 0.08 1.54 -1.69
C SER A 46 -0.26 2.56 -0.59
N ASP A 47 -0.22 3.85 -0.88
CA ASP A 47 -0.42 4.92 0.09
C ASP A 47 -1.90 5.27 0.32
N TYR A 48 -2.79 4.80 -0.56
CA TYR A 48 -4.23 5.03 -0.41
C TYR A 48 -4.91 3.85 0.31
N SER A 49 -5.94 4.14 1.09
CA SER A 49 -6.80 3.10 1.67
C SER A 49 -7.48 2.29 0.55
N PHE A 50 -7.95 1.08 0.85
CA PHE A 50 -8.71 0.27 -0.11
C PHE A 50 -9.89 1.07 -0.69
N PHE A 51 -10.63 1.79 0.15
CA PHE A 51 -11.75 2.62 -0.28
C PHE A 51 -11.33 3.70 -1.28
N ASN A 52 -10.26 4.44 -0.99
CA ASN A 52 -9.76 5.47 -1.91
C ASN A 52 -9.21 4.88 -3.21
N THR A 53 -8.54 3.74 -3.14
CA THR A 53 -8.08 3.03 -4.34
C THR A 53 -9.27 2.60 -5.23
N LEU A 54 -10.35 2.12 -4.61
CA LEU A 54 -11.58 1.77 -5.32
C LEU A 54 -12.23 3.00 -5.97
N LEU A 55 -12.29 4.13 -5.25
CA LEU A 55 -12.77 5.40 -5.80
C LEU A 55 -11.95 5.87 -7.00
N ILE A 56 -10.63 5.74 -6.93
CA ILE A 56 -9.70 6.10 -8.01
C ILE A 56 -9.96 5.23 -9.24
N ASP A 57 -9.93 3.90 -9.09
CA ASP A 57 -10.12 2.96 -10.20
C ASP A 57 -11.48 3.14 -10.88
N TYR A 58 -12.53 3.39 -10.11
CA TYR A 58 -13.87 3.64 -10.63
C TYR A 58 -13.99 4.94 -11.42
N GLN A 59 -13.39 6.03 -10.93
CA GLN A 59 -13.48 7.34 -11.56
C GLN A 59 -12.57 7.49 -12.77
N TYR A 60 -11.37 6.91 -12.72
CA TYR A 60 -10.35 7.08 -13.75
C TYR A 60 -9.48 5.82 -13.89
N PRO A 61 -10.01 4.76 -14.54
CA PRO A 61 -9.22 3.59 -14.86
C PRO A 61 -8.07 3.95 -15.82
N PHE A 62 -6.93 3.27 -15.71
CA PHE A 62 -5.76 3.47 -16.59
C PHE A 62 -5.02 4.82 -16.41
N PHE A 63 -5.02 5.38 -15.22
CA PHE A 63 -4.14 6.49 -14.88
C PHE A 63 -2.66 6.04 -14.81
N LEU A 64 -1.72 7.00 -14.89
CA LEU A 64 -0.27 6.71 -14.81
C LEU A 64 0.32 7.09 -13.44
N ASP A 65 0.18 8.34 -13.03
CA ASP A 65 0.58 8.81 -11.70
C ASP A 65 -0.36 9.89 -11.22
N LEU A 66 -0.75 9.78 -9.96
CA LEU A 66 -1.71 10.68 -9.35
C LEU A 66 -1.04 11.66 -8.39
N GLY A 67 -1.56 12.86 -8.38
CA GLY A 67 -1.12 13.87 -7.45
C GLY A 67 -2.12 15.00 -7.26
N THR A 68 -2.00 15.67 -6.12
CA THR A 68 -2.69 16.94 -5.90
C THR A 68 -2.08 18.03 -6.78
N GLU A 69 -2.83 19.10 -7.02
CA GLU A 69 -2.30 20.27 -7.72
C GLU A 69 -1.01 20.81 -7.07
N ASN A 70 -0.95 20.81 -5.74
CA ASN A 70 0.23 21.25 -4.99
C ASN A 70 1.46 20.34 -5.25
N LYS A 71 1.27 19.01 -5.38
CA LYS A 71 2.35 18.09 -5.73
C LYS A 71 2.96 18.47 -7.07
N PHE A 72 2.12 18.64 -8.09
CA PHE A 72 2.60 18.97 -9.43
C PHE A 72 3.24 20.36 -9.48
N LYS A 73 2.66 21.37 -8.82
CA LYS A 73 3.25 22.73 -8.73
C LYS A 73 4.62 22.75 -8.07
N LYS A 74 4.83 21.99 -6.98
CA LYS A 74 6.14 21.87 -6.32
C LYS A 74 7.21 21.29 -7.25
N ASN A 75 6.82 20.43 -8.19
CA ASN A 75 7.71 19.84 -9.20
C ASN A 75 7.78 20.65 -10.50
N GLY A 76 7.21 21.86 -10.55
CA GLY A 76 7.28 22.75 -11.71
C GLY A 76 6.22 22.49 -12.79
N PHE A 77 5.23 21.64 -12.53
CA PHE A 77 4.16 21.32 -13.45
C PHE A 77 2.84 22.02 -13.08
N THR A 78 2.01 22.29 -14.09
CA THR A 78 0.67 22.88 -13.88
C THR A 78 -0.40 21.94 -14.42
N ILE A 79 -1.57 22.00 -13.79
CA ILE A 79 -2.74 21.23 -14.22
C ILE A 79 -3.33 21.89 -15.49
N LEU A 80 -3.70 21.09 -16.49
CA LEU A 80 -4.35 21.55 -17.69
C LEU A 80 -5.80 21.99 -17.43
N ASN A 81 -6.31 22.95 -18.20
CA ASN A 81 -7.65 23.50 -17.98
C ASN A 81 -8.80 22.48 -18.12
N ASN A 82 -8.58 21.43 -18.89
CA ASN A 82 -9.55 20.35 -19.11
C ASN A 82 -9.24 19.08 -18.32
N ALA A 83 -8.36 19.16 -17.35
CA ALA A 83 -7.95 18.03 -16.52
C ALA A 83 -9.14 17.39 -15.80
N LYS A 84 -9.17 16.06 -15.79
CA LYS A 84 -10.18 15.31 -15.05
C LYS A 84 -9.82 15.27 -13.57
N LYS A 85 -10.75 15.68 -12.74
CA LYS A 85 -10.63 15.57 -11.28
C LYS A 85 -11.02 14.18 -10.81
N ILE A 86 -10.19 13.62 -9.94
CA ILE A 86 -10.43 12.35 -9.25
C ILE A 86 -10.59 12.68 -7.78
N ASN A 87 -11.76 12.37 -7.23
CA ASN A 87 -12.09 12.72 -5.85
C ASN A 87 -11.83 11.53 -4.92
N ILE A 88 -11.04 11.75 -3.89
CA ILE A 88 -10.83 10.81 -2.79
C ILE A 88 -11.24 11.42 -1.46
N LEU A 89 -11.37 10.59 -0.42
CA LEU A 89 -11.73 11.04 0.91
C LEU A 89 -10.54 11.00 1.86
N SER A 90 -10.42 12.05 2.66
CA SER A 90 -9.45 12.14 3.75
C SER A 90 -10.18 12.45 5.06
N PRO A 91 -9.81 11.81 6.17
CA PRO A 91 -10.39 12.15 7.47
C PRO A 91 -10.17 13.62 7.82
N ASP A 92 -11.23 14.29 8.24
CA ASP A 92 -11.17 15.60 8.87
C ASP A 92 -11.10 15.41 10.38
N ASN A 93 -9.93 15.60 10.95
CA ASN A 93 -9.69 15.33 12.35
C ASN A 93 -9.35 16.60 13.12
N ASP A 94 -10.02 16.81 14.25
CA ASP A 94 -9.46 17.67 15.30
C ASP A 94 -8.31 16.94 16.00
N VAL A 95 -7.20 17.61 16.09
CA VAL A 95 -6.01 17.11 16.79
C VAL A 95 -5.95 17.76 18.15
N PHE A 96 -5.85 16.94 19.20
CA PHE A 96 -5.68 17.40 20.57
C PHE A 96 -4.27 17.10 21.06
N VAL A 97 -3.73 18.04 21.81
CA VAL A 97 -2.38 17.97 22.36
C VAL A 97 -2.43 18.09 23.89
N LYS A 98 -1.54 17.39 24.54
CA LYS A 98 -1.32 17.49 25.96
C LYS A 98 -0.18 18.46 26.21
N VAL A 99 -0.45 19.54 26.93
CA VAL A 99 0.51 20.56 27.33
C VAL A 99 0.84 20.36 28.82
N LYS A 100 2.12 20.27 29.15
CA LYS A 100 2.63 20.17 30.52
C LYS A 100 3.17 21.51 30.98
N ASN A 101 2.45 22.17 31.86
CA ASN A 101 2.90 23.41 32.51
C ASN A 101 3.08 23.17 33.99
N ASN A 102 4.31 23.12 34.45
CA ASN A 102 4.66 22.86 35.86
C ASN A 102 3.88 21.71 36.47
N ASP A 103 3.49 21.14 37.14
CA ASP A 103 2.74 19.96 37.63
C ASP A 103 1.29 19.81 37.13
N LYS A 104 0.87 20.60 36.13
CA LYS A 104 -0.47 20.47 35.53
C LYS A 104 -0.35 20.00 34.08
N GLU A 105 -1.17 19.01 33.74
CA GLU A 105 -1.38 18.59 32.37
C GLU A 105 -2.74 19.10 31.87
N GLU A 106 -2.78 19.73 30.72
CA GLU A 106 -3.99 20.24 30.08
C GLU A 106 -4.07 19.70 28.65
N ILE A 107 -5.27 19.30 28.21
CA ILE A 107 -5.53 18.85 26.85
C ILE A 107 -6.18 20.00 26.09
N LEU A 108 -5.54 20.44 25.02
CA LEU A 108 -5.96 21.56 24.22
C LEU A 108 -6.07 21.16 22.74
N PRO A 109 -6.96 21.78 21.94
CA PRO A 109 -6.94 21.63 20.48
C PRO A 109 -5.61 22.15 19.91
N TYR A 110 -5.03 21.41 18.95
CA TYR A 110 -3.80 21.84 18.23
C TYR A 110 -3.93 23.25 17.62
N THR A 111 -5.14 23.61 17.18
CA THR A 111 -5.45 24.92 16.61
C THR A 111 -5.32 26.09 17.60
N SER A 112 -5.36 25.81 18.90
CA SER A 112 -5.20 26.81 19.96
C SER A 112 -3.73 27.09 20.32
N LEU A 113 -2.79 26.28 19.82
CA LEU A 113 -1.38 26.46 20.09
C LEU A 113 -0.82 27.68 19.34
N THR A 114 0.07 28.41 20.00
CA THR A 114 0.92 29.41 19.38
C THR A 114 1.95 28.77 18.44
N ASP A 115 2.56 29.54 17.56
CA ASP A 115 3.56 29.00 16.63
C ASP A 115 4.81 28.48 17.37
N GLU A 116 5.21 29.13 18.47
CA GLU A 116 6.29 28.65 19.35
C GLU A 116 5.96 27.28 19.99
N GLU A 117 4.71 27.08 20.38
CA GLU A 117 4.26 25.80 20.94
C GLU A 117 4.20 24.68 19.88
N LYS A 118 3.84 25.02 18.63
CA LYS A 118 3.88 24.09 17.50
C LYS A 118 5.32 23.66 17.16
N GLU A 119 6.29 24.59 17.25
CA GLU A 119 7.71 24.26 17.09
C GLU A 119 8.20 23.30 18.17
N LYS A 120 7.78 23.48 19.43
CA LYS A 120 8.11 22.56 20.52
C LYS A 120 7.53 21.16 20.28
N LEU A 121 6.30 21.04 19.79
CA LEU A 121 5.67 19.78 19.45
C LEU A 121 6.46 19.01 18.35
N ASN A 122 7.05 19.72 17.40
CA ASN A 122 7.86 19.15 16.31
C ASN A 122 9.30 18.80 16.75
N ASN A 123 9.73 19.22 17.94
CA ASN A 123 11.05 18.91 18.47
C ASN A 123 11.02 17.57 19.25
N PRO A 124 11.65 16.50 18.76
CA PRO A 124 11.62 15.18 19.41
C PRO A 124 12.24 15.17 20.82
N ASN A 125 13.04 16.16 21.15
CA ASN A 125 13.68 16.30 22.46
C ASN A 125 12.84 17.11 23.47
N ASP A 126 11.81 17.82 23.02
CA ASP A 126 10.91 18.56 23.87
C ASP A 126 9.65 17.71 24.16
N LYS A 127 9.39 17.42 25.42
CA LYS A 127 8.23 16.64 25.86
C LYS A 127 7.19 17.48 26.60
N SER A 128 7.34 18.80 26.56
CA SER A 128 6.39 19.71 27.21
C SER A 128 5.02 19.72 26.49
N ILE A 129 5.03 19.45 25.18
CA ILE A 129 3.81 19.32 24.38
C ILE A 129 3.89 17.99 23.61
N THR A 130 2.86 17.18 23.72
CA THR A 130 2.75 15.88 23.05
C THR A 130 1.38 15.70 22.39
N LEU A 131 1.32 14.95 21.30
CA LEU A 131 0.03 14.55 20.75
C LEU A 131 -0.72 13.67 21.75
N ASP A 132 -1.99 13.97 22.00
CA ASP A 132 -2.83 13.20 22.91
C ASP A 132 -3.78 12.29 22.12
N HIS A 133 -4.73 12.87 21.37
CA HIS A 133 -5.66 12.11 20.53
C HIS A 133 -6.14 12.91 19.33
N LYS A 134 -6.87 12.24 18.43
CA LYS A 134 -7.59 12.85 17.30
C LYS A 134 -9.07 12.52 17.42
N GLU A 135 -9.92 13.50 17.10
CA GLU A 135 -11.37 13.32 16.97
C GLU A 135 -11.79 13.49 15.52
N LEU A 136 -12.46 12.47 14.97
CA LEU A 136 -12.96 12.54 13.60
C LEU A 136 -14.19 13.42 13.54
N LYS A 137 -14.12 14.54 12.82
CA LYS A 137 -15.26 15.44 12.53
C LYS A 137 -16.05 15.02 11.30
N GLY A 138 -15.38 14.52 10.30
CA GLY A 138 -15.96 14.18 9.02
C GLY A 138 -14.95 13.71 8.00
N MET A 139 -15.30 13.85 6.74
CA MET A 139 -14.43 13.51 5.61
C MET A 139 -14.30 14.71 4.68
N ASN A 140 -13.08 15.07 4.34
CA ASN A 140 -12.77 16.06 3.33
C ASN A 140 -12.60 15.40 1.96
N ILE A 141 -13.04 16.09 0.91
CA ILE A 141 -12.75 15.67 -0.46
C ILE A 141 -11.39 16.24 -0.86
N ILE A 142 -10.50 15.35 -1.31
CA ILE A 142 -9.22 15.73 -1.92
C ILE A 142 -9.32 15.48 -3.42
N GLU A 143 -8.96 16.49 -4.21
CA GLU A 143 -8.88 16.39 -5.67
C GLU A 143 -7.49 15.93 -6.10
N LEU A 144 -7.45 14.85 -6.87
CA LEU A 144 -6.25 14.35 -7.54
C LEU A 144 -6.37 14.54 -9.04
N TYR A 145 -5.23 14.56 -9.70
CA TYR A 145 -5.08 14.66 -11.14
C TYR A 145 -4.09 13.62 -11.63
N ASP A 146 -4.28 13.11 -12.84
CA ASP A 146 -3.26 12.27 -13.49
C ASP A 146 -2.14 13.15 -14.06
N CYS A 147 -0.91 12.66 -14.04
CA CYS A 147 0.24 13.33 -14.66
C CYS A 147 0.00 13.65 -16.15
N LYS A 148 -0.79 12.83 -16.87
CA LYS A 148 -1.21 13.09 -18.27
C LYS A 148 -2.04 14.36 -18.43
N ASP A 149 -2.71 14.79 -17.38
CA ASP A 149 -3.55 15.98 -17.35
C ASP A 149 -2.78 17.21 -16.83
N THR A 150 -1.45 17.16 -16.92
CA THR A 150 -0.53 18.25 -16.51
C THR A 150 0.36 18.69 -17.66
N THR A 151 1.19 19.71 -17.43
CA THR A 151 2.25 20.12 -18.38
C THR A 151 3.48 19.21 -18.36
N MET A 152 3.45 18.09 -17.65
CA MET A 152 4.51 17.07 -17.65
C MET A 152 4.62 16.47 -19.07
N GLU A 153 5.84 16.34 -19.57
CA GLU A 153 6.07 15.74 -20.89
C GLU A 153 6.12 14.21 -20.82
N GLN A 154 5.74 13.55 -21.90
CA GLN A 154 5.73 12.09 -21.99
C GLN A 154 7.09 11.44 -21.62
N LYS A 155 8.21 12.12 -21.87
CA LYS A 155 9.53 11.64 -21.46
C LYS A 155 9.68 11.54 -19.94
N ASP A 156 9.01 12.41 -19.19
CA ASP A 156 9.14 12.51 -17.74
C ASP A 156 8.33 11.43 -17.01
N TYR A 157 7.18 11.00 -17.58
CA TYR A 157 6.37 9.94 -17.00
C TYR A 157 6.51 8.56 -17.66
N ARG A 158 7.23 8.44 -18.79
CA ARG A 158 7.62 7.13 -19.34
C ARG A 158 8.41 6.27 -18.35
N GLN A 159 9.12 6.88 -17.42
CA GLN A 159 9.85 6.19 -16.37
C GLN A 159 8.91 5.53 -15.34
N LEU A 160 7.64 5.95 -15.29
CA LEU A 160 6.61 5.40 -14.41
C LEU A 160 5.96 4.10 -14.97
N GLU A 161 6.07 3.87 -16.28
CA GLU A 161 5.41 2.75 -16.98
C GLU A 161 6.15 1.42 -16.89
N LEU A 162 7.42 1.41 -16.45
CA LEU A 162 8.23 0.19 -16.47
C LEU A 162 8.18 -0.51 -15.10
N PRO A 163 7.57 -1.69 -15.01
CA PRO A 163 7.75 -2.55 -13.85
C PRO A 163 9.24 -2.85 -13.69
N ALA A 164 9.74 -2.70 -12.48
CA ALA A 164 11.16 -2.83 -12.12
C ALA A 164 11.83 -4.10 -12.68
N LEU A 165 11.07 -5.13 -12.96
CA LEU A 165 11.56 -6.45 -13.39
C LEU A 165 11.69 -6.68 -14.89
N LEU A 166 11.14 -5.84 -15.74
CA LEU A 166 11.53 -5.90 -17.16
C LEU A 166 13.04 -5.64 -17.38
N LEU A 167 13.73 -5.16 -16.33
CA LEU A 167 15.15 -4.81 -16.36
C LEU A 167 16.04 -5.75 -15.53
N PHE A 168 15.48 -6.70 -14.75
CA PHE A 168 16.24 -7.49 -13.77
C PHE A 168 15.90 -8.97 -13.81
N ASP A 169 16.90 -9.80 -13.59
CA ASP A 169 16.71 -11.25 -13.45
C ASP A 169 16.39 -11.65 -12.00
N TYR A 170 16.06 -12.91 -11.77
CA TYR A 170 15.76 -13.42 -10.44
C TYR A 170 16.94 -13.36 -9.47
N GLN A 171 18.17 -13.30 -9.97
CA GLN A 171 19.36 -13.13 -9.13
C GLN A 171 19.39 -11.73 -8.50
N ASP A 172 19.01 -10.71 -9.27
CA ASP A 172 18.97 -9.33 -8.80
C ASP A 172 17.95 -9.12 -7.67
N ILE A 173 16.79 -9.78 -7.77
CA ILE A 173 15.72 -9.62 -6.78
C ILE A 173 15.84 -10.55 -5.58
N TYR A 174 16.61 -11.64 -5.70
CA TYR A 174 16.68 -12.69 -4.69
C TYR A 174 17.09 -12.17 -3.32
N ASN A 175 18.13 -11.37 -3.23
CA ASN A 175 18.63 -10.85 -1.97
C ASN A 175 17.61 -9.93 -1.30
N SER A 176 16.97 -9.06 -2.07
CA SER A 176 15.95 -8.14 -1.56
C SER A 176 14.69 -8.89 -1.10
N PHE A 177 14.33 -9.97 -1.82
CA PHE A 177 13.23 -10.85 -1.45
C PHE A 177 13.50 -11.56 -0.12
N VAL A 178 14.72 -12.11 0.06
CA VAL A 178 15.17 -12.72 1.31
C VAL A 178 15.12 -11.74 2.48
N LYS A 179 15.60 -10.51 2.28
CA LYS A 179 15.56 -9.46 3.32
C LYS A 179 14.14 -9.04 3.67
N ALA A 180 13.23 -8.97 2.69
CA ALA A 180 11.82 -8.69 2.95
C ALA A 180 11.17 -9.78 3.82
N LEU A 181 11.50 -11.05 3.57
CA LEU A 181 11.07 -12.16 4.43
C LEU A 181 11.65 -12.08 5.84
N TYR A 182 12.93 -11.74 6.00
CA TYR A 182 13.52 -11.53 7.32
C TYR A 182 12.83 -10.41 8.10
N ALA A 183 12.45 -9.32 7.42
CA ALA A 183 11.70 -8.23 8.05
C ALA A 183 10.31 -8.67 8.54
N ASP A 184 9.74 -9.73 7.96
CA ASP A 184 8.47 -10.36 8.39
C ASP A 184 8.67 -11.55 9.32
N GLY A 185 9.91 -11.77 9.81
CA GLY A 185 10.25 -12.74 10.84
C GLY A 185 10.54 -14.16 10.33
N TYR A 186 10.63 -14.36 9.03
CA TYR A 186 11.05 -15.63 8.46
C TYR A 186 12.56 -15.82 8.58
N LYS A 187 13.01 -17.08 8.61
CA LYS A 187 14.42 -17.46 8.56
C LYS A 187 14.65 -18.37 7.36
N ILE A 188 15.80 -18.25 6.71
CA ILE A 188 16.11 -19.06 5.52
C ILE A 188 17.39 -19.82 5.75
N ASN A 189 17.31 -21.14 5.61
CA ASN A 189 18.43 -22.06 5.70
C ASN A 189 18.72 -22.72 4.34
N TYR A 190 19.97 -23.08 4.09
CA TYR A 190 20.39 -23.78 2.89
C TYR A 190 20.88 -25.18 3.25
N CYS A 191 20.18 -26.19 2.76
CA CYS A 191 20.42 -27.59 3.09
C CYS A 191 20.94 -28.37 1.87
N ASN A 192 21.91 -29.26 2.08
CA ASN A 192 22.43 -30.13 1.02
C ASN A 192 21.48 -31.31 0.74
N ASN A 193 20.86 -31.87 1.78
CA ASN A 193 20.18 -33.18 1.77
C ASN A 193 18.67 -33.04 1.96
N LEU A 194 18.00 -32.08 1.25
CA LEU A 194 16.55 -32.07 1.20
C LEU A 194 16.05 -33.02 0.09
N GLU A 195 15.03 -33.81 0.39
CA GLU A 195 14.34 -34.64 -0.61
C GLU A 195 13.67 -33.76 -1.66
N ASN A 196 12.94 -32.74 -1.19
CA ASN A 196 12.27 -31.74 -2.02
C ASN A 196 13.18 -30.53 -2.28
N LYS A 197 12.73 -29.62 -3.16
CA LYS A 197 13.41 -28.37 -3.45
C LYS A 197 13.41 -27.42 -2.25
N PHE A 198 12.39 -27.52 -1.41
CA PHE A 198 12.23 -26.76 -0.18
C PHE A 198 11.41 -27.55 0.85
N ASP A 199 11.52 -27.12 2.11
CA ASP A 199 10.71 -27.53 3.25
C ASP A 199 10.41 -26.32 4.12
N TYR A 200 9.31 -26.33 4.88
CA TYR A 200 8.89 -25.20 5.72
C TYR A 200 8.47 -25.65 7.11
N ASP A 201 9.21 -25.18 8.10
CA ASP A 201 8.83 -25.26 9.51
C ASP A 201 7.96 -24.06 9.88
N LYS A 202 6.64 -24.27 9.90
CA LYS A 202 5.65 -23.23 10.13
C LYS A 202 5.75 -22.64 11.54
N ASP A 203 6.02 -23.43 12.56
CA ASP A 203 6.03 -22.99 13.95
C ASP A 203 7.19 -22.03 14.23
N ASN A 204 8.34 -22.26 13.60
CA ASN A 204 9.53 -21.43 13.73
C ASN A 204 9.73 -20.44 12.59
N LYS A 205 8.86 -20.43 11.58
CA LYS A 205 8.97 -19.66 10.33
C LYS A 205 10.32 -19.88 9.62
N ILE A 206 10.78 -21.14 9.55
CA ILE A 206 12.05 -21.49 8.91
C ILE A 206 11.79 -22.09 7.54
N ILE A 207 12.30 -21.45 6.50
CA ILE A 207 12.27 -21.96 5.12
C ILE A 207 13.62 -22.62 4.84
N ASN A 208 13.61 -23.93 4.63
CA ASN A 208 14.77 -24.70 4.23
C ASN A 208 14.79 -24.84 2.72
N LEU A 209 15.81 -24.31 2.06
CA LEU A 209 16.01 -24.37 0.61
C LEU A 209 17.12 -25.36 0.26
N LYS A 210 16.90 -26.19 -0.76
CA LYS A 210 17.94 -27.08 -1.28
C LYS A 210 19.04 -26.25 -1.95
N LYS A 211 20.30 -26.54 -1.63
CA LYS A 211 21.44 -25.91 -2.31
C LYS A 211 21.47 -26.27 -3.79
N GLY A 212 21.96 -25.37 -4.63
CA GLY A 212 22.12 -25.59 -6.05
C GLY A 212 20.87 -25.41 -6.93
N ILE A 213 19.70 -25.10 -6.35
CA ILE A 213 18.54 -24.68 -7.15
C ILE A 213 18.71 -23.22 -7.60
N ASN A 214 18.16 -22.89 -8.78
CA ASN A 214 18.27 -21.55 -9.34
C ASN A 214 17.41 -20.53 -8.58
N ASP A 215 17.73 -19.25 -8.72
CA ASP A 215 17.12 -18.18 -7.94
C ASP A 215 15.63 -17.98 -8.26
N ARG A 216 15.21 -18.25 -9.50
CA ARG A 216 13.77 -18.27 -9.84
C ARG A 216 13.00 -19.27 -8.98
N ILE A 217 13.49 -20.50 -8.88
CA ILE A 217 12.83 -21.54 -8.06
C ILE A 217 12.84 -21.15 -6.59
N LYS A 218 13.95 -20.60 -6.08
CA LYS A 218 14.02 -20.11 -4.70
C LYS A 218 12.97 -19.02 -4.41
N VAL A 219 12.92 -17.97 -5.24
CA VAL A 219 11.99 -16.86 -5.08
C VAL A 219 10.55 -17.35 -5.14
N LEU A 220 10.18 -18.15 -6.15
CA LEU A 220 8.82 -18.65 -6.30
C LEU A 220 8.41 -19.59 -5.16
N SER A 221 9.33 -20.42 -4.65
CA SER A 221 9.05 -21.30 -3.49
C SER A 221 8.85 -20.49 -2.20
N MET A 222 9.68 -19.48 -1.97
CA MET A 222 9.54 -18.58 -0.82
C MET A 222 8.25 -17.78 -0.89
N LEU A 223 7.88 -17.31 -2.08
CA LEU A 223 6.62 -16.62 -2.32
C LEU A 223 5.41 -17.50 -2.03
N ASP A 224 5.45 -18.75 -2.50
CA ASP A 224 4.38 -19.73 -2.27
C ASP A 224 4.19 -20.04 -0.78
N ILE A 225 5.28 -20.18 -0.04
CA ILE A 225 5.26 -20.35 1.43
C ILE A 225 4.69 -19.09 2.11
N TYR A 226 5.21 -17.90 1.77
CA TYR A 226 4.78 -16.65 2.37
C TYR A 226 3.29 -16.43 2.17
N THR A 227 2.79 -16.63 0.96
CA THR A 227 1.38 -16.44 0.64
C THR A 227 0.48 -17.48 1.31
N SER A 228 0.92 -18.74 1.39
CA SER A 228 0.20 -19.78 2.12
C SER A 228 0.12 -19.52 3.62
N ASP A 229 1.16 -18.95 4.21
CA ASP A 229 1.21 -18.65 5.66
C ASP A 229 0.39 -17.40 6.04
N ASN A 230 0.14 -16.52 5.07
CA ASN A 230 -0.56 -15.24 5.27
C ASN A 230 -1.97 -15.20 4.67
N SER A 231 -2.52 -16.33 4.23
CA SER A 231 -3.87 -16.47 3.67
C SER A 231 -4.68 -17.53 4.43
N ASN A 232 -6.01 -17.49 4.30
CA ASN A 232 -6.90 -18.43 4.97
C ASN A 232 -7.41 -19.55 4.04
N ASN A 233 -7.29 -19.36 2.73
CA ASN A 233 -7.76 -20.29 1.71
C ASN A 233 -6.96 -20.13 0.41
N ASP A 234 -7.14 -21.06 -0.53
CA ASP A 234 -6.40 -21.08 -1.80
C ASP A 234 -6.66 -19.84 -2.67
N PHE A 235 -7.86 -19.28 -2.62
CA PHE A 235 -8.19 -18.06 -3.36
C PHE A 235 -7.41 -16.86 -2.81
N GLU A 236 -7.43 -16.65 -1.50
CA GLU A 236 -6.67 -15.57 -0.85
C GLU A 236 -5.16 -15.73 -1.06
N LYS A 237 -4.67 -16.97 -1.05
CA LYS A 237 -3.28 -17.29 -1.37
C LYS A 237 -2.91 -16.81 -2.78
N GLU A 238 -3.73 -17.17 -3.77
CA GLU A 238 -3.48 -16.78 -5.16
C GLU A 238 -3.62 -15.28 -5.36
N LEU A 239 -4.62 -14.65 -4.73
CA LEU A 239 -4.82 -13.22 -4.73
C LEU A 239 -3.61 -12.47 -4.18
N LEU A 240 -3.07 -12.91 -3.04
CA LEU A 240 -1.88 -12.33 -2.42
C LEU A 240 -0.63 -12.56 -3.26
N LYS A 241 -0.47 -13.75 -3.84
CA LYS A 241 0.65 -14.11 -4.71
C LYS A 241 0.68 -13.24 -5.97
N TYR A 242 -0.46 -13.16 -6.68
CA TYR A 242 -0.59 -12.30 -7.85
C TYR A 242 -0.26 -10.83 -7.51
N SER A 243 -0.81 -10.34 -6.41
CA SER A 243 -0.60 -8.97 -5.96
C SER A 243 0.87 -8.65 -5.67
N ILE A 244 1.57 -9.54 -4.96
CA ILE A 244 3.01 -9.37 -4.68
C ILE A 244 3.81 -9.42 -5.97
N CYS A 245 3.55 -10.40 -6.84
CA CYS A 245 4.24 -10.50 -8.14
C CYS A 245 4.12 -9.20 -8.92
N LYS A 246 2.90 -8.67 -9.06
CA LYS A 246 2.66 -7.40 -9.79
C LYS A 246 3.38 -6.21 -9.12
N GLY A 247 3.31 -6.12 -7.80
CA GLY A 247 3.95 -5.01 -7.05
C GLY A 247 5.48 -5.01 -7.08
N ILE A 248 6.12 -6.17 -7.25
CA ILE A 248 7.58 -6.28 -7.41
C ILE A 248 7.99 -6.53 -8.87
N GLY A 249 7.03 -6.53 -9.81
CA GLY A 249 7.26 -6.64 -11.25
C GLY A 249 7.60 -8.06 -11.74
N ILE A 250 7.25 -9.14 -11.04
CA ILE A 250 7.31 -10.51 -11.58
C ILE A 250 6.15 -10.70 -12.55
N ASP A 251 6.47 -11.02 -13.79
CA ASP A 251 5.44 -11.33 -14.78
C ASP A 251 4.70 -12.61 -14.38
N THR A 252 3.40 -12.47 -14.16
CA THR A 252 2.51 -13.55 -13.77
C THR A 252 1.07 -13.21 -14.14
N ASP A 253 0.31 -14.25 -14.45
CA ASP A 253 -1.14 -14.15 -14.56
C ASP A 253 -1.81 -14.73 -13.31
N PHE A 254 -3.06 -14.35 -13.11
CA PHE A 254 -3.91 -14.95 -12.09
C PHE A 254 -4.20 -16.41 -12.51
N ASP A 255 -4.26 -17.30 -11.53
CA ASP A 255 -4.50 -18.74 -11.80
C ASP A 255 -5.89 -18.93 -12.45
N ASP A 256 -5.93 -19.50 -13.66
CA ASP A 256 -7.15 -19.70 -14.46
C ASP A 256 -8.23 -20.55 -13.77
N ARG A 257 -7.88 -21.25 -12.67
CA ARG A 257 -8.86 -21.98 -11.84
C ARG A 257 -9.79 -21.04 -11.06
N PHE A 258 -9.41 -19.77 -10.93
CA PHE A 258 -10.15 -18.78 -10.17
C PHE A 258 -10.62 -17.63 -11.08
N ASP A 259 -11.92 -17.50 -11.26
CA ASP A 259 -12.51 -16.31 -11.86
C ASP A 259 -12.89 -15.31 -10.77
N LEU A 260 -12.31 -14.11 -10.81
CA LEU A 260 -12.50 -13.06 -9.80
C LEU A 260 -13.94 -12.53 -9.77
N TYR A 261 -14.59 -12.44 -10.93
CA TYR A 261 -15.98 -12.00 -11.00
C TYR A 261 -16.96 -13.05 -10.46
N ASP A 262 -16.73 -14.31 -10.83
CA ASP A 262 -17.49 -15.45 -10.31
C ASP A 262 -17.33 -15.61 -8.80
N TRP A 263 -16.09 -15.42 -8.30
CA TRP A 263 -15.83 -15.41 -6.87
C TRP A 263 -16.57 -14.28 -6.17
N TYR A 264 -16.51 -13.05 -6.68
CA TYR A 264 -17.23 -11.90 -6.13
C TYR A 264 -18.74 -12.17 -6.04
N LYS A 265 -19.32 -12.73 -7.09
CA LYS A 265 -20.77 -13.05 -7.13
C LYS A 265 -21.22 -14.08 -6.10
N LYS A 266 -20.34 -14.99 -5.73
CA LYS A 266 -20.63 -16.13 -4.83
C LYS A 266 -20.23 -15.87 -3.38
N THR A 267 -19.49 -14.79 -3.13
CA THR A 267 -18.89 -14.48 -1.82
C THR A 267 -19.66 -13.36 -1.13
N ASP A 268 -19.84 -13.46 0.19
CA ASP A 268 -20.38 -12.36 0.98
C ASP A 268 -19.50 -11.12 0.88
N PHE A 269 -20.13 -9.96 0.80
CA PHE A 269 -19.39 -8.70 0.61
C PHE A 269 -18.36 -8.42 1.71
N ASN A 270 -18.65 -8.77 2.97
CA ASN A 270 -17.69 -8.58 4.07
C ASN A 270 -16.45 -9.45 3.90
N ASP A 271 -16.59 -10.64 3.28
CA ASP A 271 -15.43 -11.50 3.01
C ASP A 271 -14.66 -11.03 1.78
N VAL A 272 -15.33 -10.48 0.77
CA VAL A 272 -14.69 -9.76 -0.34
C VAL A 272 -13.84 -8.61 0.18
N GLU A 273 -14.42 -7.75 1.03
CA GLU A 273 -13.70 -6.62 1.64
C GLU A 273 -12.49 -7.07 2.46
N LYS A 274 -12.64 -8.14 3.26
CA LYS A 274 -11.52 -8.72 4.03
C LYS A 274 -10.39 -9.19 3.12
N SER A 275 -10.71 -9.88 2.02
CA SER A 275 -9.70 -10.37 1.08
C SER A 275 -8.94 -9.21 0.40
N PHE A 276 -9.63 -8.13 -0.01
CA PHE A 276 -8.97 -6.94 -0.54
C PHE A 276 -8.15 -6.19 0.53
N LYS A 277 -8.62 -6.12 1.77
CA LYS A 277 -7.84 -5.57 2.89
C LYS A 277 -6.61 -6.42 3.22
N LEU A 278 -6.68 -7.74 3.04
CA LEU A 278 -5.54 -8.63 3.20
C LEU A 278 -4.42 -8.25 2.23
N ILE A 279 -4.71 -8.13 0.93
CA ILE A 279 -3.70 -7.72 -0.06
C ILE A 279 -3.20 -6.30 0.19
N SER A 280 -4.07 -5.37 0.57
CA SER A 280 -3.70 -3.99 0.91
C SER A 280 -2.78 -3.92 2.13
N SER A 281 -2.90 -4.82 3.10
CA SER A 281 -2.07 -4.82 4.31
C SER A 281 -0.83 -5.70 4.16
N LYS A 282 -0.99 -6.98 3.84
CA LYS A 282 0.11 -7.94 3.77
C LYS A 282 0.93 -7.81 2.49
N GLY A 283 0.26 -7.66 1.33
CA GLY A 283 0.92 -7.48 0.05
C GLY A 283 1.75 -6.20 0.02
N ARG A 284 1.17 -5.08 0.41
CA ARG A 284 1.87 -3.79 0.47
C ARG A 284 3.02 -3.79 1.47
N LYS A 285 2.82 -4.35 2.66
CA LYS A 285 3.92 -4.47 3.64
C LYS A 285 5.10 -5.21 3.05
N PHE A 286 4.85 -6.34 2.36
CA PHE A 286 5.91 -7.09 1.71
C PHE A 286 6.60 -6.30 0.61
N ILE A 287 5.81 -5.66 -0.28
CA ILE A 287 6.32 -4.85 -1.39
C ILE A 287 7.16 -3.67 -0.86
N ASN A 288 6.70 -2.96 0.16
CA ASN A 288 7.43 -1.85 0.75
C ASN A 288 8.77 -2.31 1.37
N ASN A 289 8.76 -3.45 2.07
CA ASN A 289 9.99 -4.04 2.58
C ASN A 289 10.93 -4.44 1.44
N PHE A 290 10.42 -5.10 0.40
CA PHE A 290 11.18 -5.47 -0.78
C PHE A 290 11.82 -4.25 -1.45
N ASN A 291 11.04 -3.23 -1.76
CA ASN A 291 11.49 -2.01 -2.44
C ASN A 291 12.56 -1.26 -1.63
N LYS A 292 12.40 -1.20 -0.30
CA LYS A 292 13.40 -0.61 0.59
C LYS A 292 14.77 -1.28 0.44
N PHE A 293 14.81 -2.60 0.40
CA PHE A 293 16.08 -3.33 0.27
C PHE A 293 16.60 -3.33 -1.16
N PHE A 294 15.70 -3.41 -2.13
CA PHE A 294 16.04 -3.40 -3.54
C PHE A 294 16.68 -2.06 -3.96
N SER A 295 16.15 -0.94 -3.50
CA SER A 295 16.72 0.39 -3.76
C SER A 295 18.10 0.59 -3.14
N ILE A 296 18.38 -0.03 -1.98
CA ILE A 296 19.69 0.03 -1.32
C ILE A 296 20.75 -0.74 -2.11
N GLU A 297 20.42 -1.92 -2.63
CA GLU A 297 21.36 -2.76 -3.39
C GLU A 297 21.69 -2.17 -4.76
N LYS A 298 20.77 -1.40 -5.34
CA LYS A 298 20.94 -0.78 -6.67
C LYS A 298 21.51 0.63 -6.70
N LYS A 299 21.90 1.20 -5.57
CA LYS A 299 22.62 2.50 -5.54
C LYS A 299 23.88 2.56 -6.40
N ASN A 300 24.36 1.42 -6.92
CA ASN A 300 25.50 1.35 -7.82
C ASN A 300 25.13 1.35 -9.32
N PHE A 301 23.84 1.35 -9.65
CA PHE A 301 23.36 1.56 -11.01
C PHE A 301 22.59 2.88 -11.04
N GLU A 302 22.77 3.68 -12.09
CA GLU A 302 22.02 4.94 -12.30
C GLU A 302 20.53 4.67 -12.54
N TYR A 303 19.88 4.03 -11.58
CA TYR A 303 18.45 3.88 -11.52
C TYR A 303 17.91 5.05 -10.71
N ILE A 304 17.20 5.93 -11.36
CA ILE A 304 16.36 6.91 -10.68
C ILE A 304 15.18 6.11 -10.14
N PRO A 305 15.13 5.84 -8.81
CA PRO A 305 13.90 5.27 -8.24
C PRO A 305 12.76 6.21 -8.63
N LEU A 306 11.58 5.69 -8.78
CA LEU A 306 10.35 6.47 -8.92
C LEU A 306 10.29 7.46 -7.75
N GLY A 307 11.02 8.56 -7.86
CA GLY A 307 11.31 9.55 -6.81
C GLY A 307 10.14 10.47 -6.52
N LEU A 308 8.91 10.05 -6.89
CA LEU A 308 7.67 10.72 -6.55
C LEU A 308 7.03 10.15 -5.26
N TYR A 309 7.65 9.14 -4.63
CA TYR A 309 7.08 8.45 -3.46
C TYR A 309 7.53 9.00 -2.11
N GLU A 310 8.52 9.88 -2.03
CA GLU A 310 9.06 10.34 -0.73
C GLU A 310 8.22 11.39 0.00
N ASP A 311 7.21 12.00 -0.65
CA ASP A 311 6.45 13.11 -0.05
C ASP A 311 5.04 12.76 0.46
N TYR A 312 4.64 11.47 0.46
CA TYR A 312 3.34 11.06 0.96
C TYR A 312 3.38 10.44 2.35
N ASN A 313 3.84 11.19 3.35
CA ASN A 313 3.39 10.98 4.71
C ASN A 313 1.98 11.60 4.89
N LEU A 314 1.03 11.15 4.09
CA LEU A 314 -0.38 11.19 4.49
C LEU A 314 -0.56 10.05 5.49
N SER A 315 -0.07 10.28 6.72
CA SER A 315 -0.38 9.44 7.87
C SER A 315 -1.89 9.54 8.11
N LEU A 316 -2.62 8.62 7.55
CA LEU A 316 -3.98 8.28 7.95
C LEU A 316 -3.98 7.54 9.27
#